data_ba51e15b9b20bcdfcfaea7481edd2cde
#
_entry.id   ba51e15b9b20bcdfcfaea7481edd2cde
#
_cell.length_a   1.000
_cell.length_b   1.000
_cell.length_c   1.000
_cell.angle_alpha   90.00
_cell.angle_beta   90.00
_cell.angle_gamma   90.00
#
_symmetry.space_group_name_H-M   'P 1'
#
loop_
_entity.id
_entity.type
_entity.pdbx_description
1 polymer ?
#
loop_
_entity_poly.entity_id
_entity_poly.type
_entity_poly.pdbx_seq_one_letter_code
_entity_poly.pdbx_strand_id
1 'polypeptide(L)'
;MVLRTRRLEMRRKIMVTNDATILRIKHDVLYEVAKLAWNGELDEEHKAQVPYTIIPGPQAQFRCCIYKEREIIRQRVRLAEGKCPTSGKDSRNVVQVIGAACEECPIASYTVTDNCRKCMGKACQNSCNFGAISMGDTRAHIDPNKCKECGKCANACPYNAIAHLERPCKKACPVDAITYDEYGVCEIDENKCIQCGACIHSCPFGAVGSKTFMVDVINMTKEK
;
A
#
# COMPACT_ATOMS: atom_id res chain seq x y z
N MET A 1 7.07 37.33 2.26
CA MET A 1 6.90 36.53 3.49
C MET A 1 5.76 35.47 3.36
N VAL A 2 4.80 35.65 2.47
CA VAL A 2 3.62 34.74 2.29
C VAL A 2 3.91 33.43 1.50
N LEU A 3 4.94 33.41 0.67
CA LEU A 3 5.29 32.22 -0.13
C LEU A 3 6.03 31.12 0.66
N ARG A 4 6.65 31.46 1.79
CA ARG A 4 7.36 30.49 2.64
C ARG A 4 6.42 29.66 3.53
N THR A 5 5.30 30.23 3.92
CA THR A 5 4.29 29.56 4.76
C THR A 5 3.49 28.52 3.99
N ARG A 6 3.13 28.76 2.70
CA ARG A 6 2.44 27.77 1.86
C ARG A 6 3.27 26.53 1.56
N ARG A 7 4.60 26.67 1.47
CA ARG A 7 5.51 25.52 1.24
C ARG A 7 5.68 24.64 2.50
N LEU A 8 5.51 25.19 3.68
CA LEU A 8 5.52 24.46 4.96
C LEU A 8 4.17 23.77 5.24
N GLU A 9 3.06 24.36 4.83
CA GLU A 9 1.73 23.74 4.96
C GLU A 9 1.53 22.57 3.98
N MET A 10 2.10 22.66 2.77
CA MET A 10 2.08 21.53 1.81
C MET A 10 2.94 20.34 2.30
N ARG A 11 3.99 20.58 3.10
CA ARG A 11 4.79 19.50 3.72
C ARG A 11 4.08 18.80 4.88
N ARG A 12 3.05 19.39 5.50
CA ARG A 12 2.28 18.80 6.60
C ARG A 12 1.18 17.83 6.16
N LYS A 13 0.91 17.70 4.85
CA LYS A 13 -0.11 16.78 4.31
C LYS A 13 0.45 15.48 3.72
N ILE A 14 1.74 15.21 3.83
CA ILE A 14 2.23 13.85 3.67
C ILE A 14 1.89 13.15 4.98
N MET A 15 0.78 12.46 5.03
CA MET A 15 0.47 11.55 6.12
C MET A 15 1.54 10.46 6.11
N VAL A 16 2.60 10.70 6.86
CA VAL A 16 3.54 9.65 7.23
C VAL A 16 2.74 8.69 8.08
N THR A 17 2.38 7.54 7.55
CA THR A 17 1.79 6.47 8.34
C THR A 17 2.88 5.89 9.23
N ASN A 18 3.16 6.58 10.32
CA ASN A 18 3.85 6.05 11.48
C ASN A 18 2.85 5.21 12.29
N ASP A 19 2.23 4.22 11.66
CA ASP A 19 1.47 3.23 12.40
C ASP A 19 2.46 2.45 13.25
N ALA A 20 2.33 2.60 14.57
CA ALA A 20 3.18 1.94 15.55
C ALA A 20 3.20 0.42 15.34
N THR A 21 2.10 -0.18 14.89
CA THR A 21 1.98 -1.61 14.59
C THR A 21 2.86 -2.01 13.41
N ILE A 22 2.83 -1.24 12.31
CA ILE A 22 3.67 -1.53 11.13
C ILE A 22 5.14 -1.38 11.47
N LEU A 23 5.52 -0.35 12.23
CA LEU A 23 6.91 -0.12 12.65
C LEU A 23 7.38 -1.24 13.56
N ARG A 24 6.56 -1.67 14.52
CA ARG A 24 6.87 -2.79 15.41
C ARG A 24 7.12 -4.07 14.61
N ILE A 25 6.21 -4.44 13.71
CA ILE A 25 6.36 -5.65 12.89
C ILE A 25 7.64 -5.59 12.03
N LYS A 26 7.94 -4.42 11.43
CA LYS A 26 9.19 -4.24 10.68
C LYS A 26 10.42 -4.45 11.56
N HIS A 27 10.42 -3.87 12.75
CA HIS A 27 11.49 -4.01 13.73
C HIS A 27 11.66 -5.47 14.17
N ASP A 28 10.57 -6.13 14.53
CA ASP A 28 10.60 -7.50 15.04
C ASP A 28 11.13 -8.48 13.97
N VAL A 29 10.72 -8.31 12.71
CA VAL A 29 11.26 -9.10 11.59
C VAL A 29 12.75 -8.86 11.40
N LEU A 30 13.17 -7.59 11.36
CA LEU A 30 14.60 -7.25 11.20
C LEU A 30 15.43 -7.79 12.36
N TYR A 31 14.93 -7.71 13.58
CA TYR A 31 15.60 -8.23 14.78
C TYR A 31 15.79 -9.75 14.71
N GLU A 32 14.74 -10.52 14.39
CA GLU A 32 14.85 -11.98 14.31
C GLU A 32 15.76 -12.42 13.15
N VAL A 33 15.66 -11.78 11.99
CA VAL A 33 16.57 -12.08 10.85
C VAL A 33 18.02 -11.73 11.18
N ALA A 34 18.27 -10.59 11.85
CA ALA A 34 19.61 -10.20 12.28
C ALA A 34 20.19 -11.19 13.27
N LYS A 35 19.40 -11.64 14.23
CA LYS A 35 19.79 -12.64 15.24
C LYS A 35 20.17 -13.97 14.59
N LEU A 36 19.35 -14.48 13.67
CA LEU A 36 19.64 -15.69 12.91
C LEU A 36 20.91 -15.54 12.07
N ALA A 37 21.06 -14.42 11.37
CA ALA A 37 22.27 -14.14 10.60
C ALA A 37 23.50 -14.06 11.48
N TRP A 38 23.39 -13.41 12.65
CA TRP A 38 24.51 -13.33 13.61
C TRP A 38 24.93 -14.68 14.15
N ASN A 39 23.98 -15.57 14.43
CA ASN A 39 24.25 -16.91 14.92
C ASN A 39 24.73 -17.89 13.84
N GLY A 40 24.60 -17.53 12.54
CA GLY A 40 24.87 -18.44 11.43
C GLY A 40 23.76 -19.46 11.18
N GLU A 41 22.57 -19.21 11.69
CA GLU A 41 21.39 -20.08 11.66
C GLU A 41 20.34 -19.59 10.61
N LEU A 42 20.76 -18.80 9.62
CA LEU A 42 19.86 -18.22 8.60
C LEU A 42 19.57 -19.22 7.47
N ASP A 43 19.07 -20.40 7.82
CA ASP A 43 18.60 -21.43 6.89
C ASP A 43 17.08 -21.36 6.64
N GLU A 44 16.56 -22.16 5.72
CA GLU A 44 15.13 -22.14 5.37
C GLU A 44 14.24 -22.63 6.52
N GLU A 45 14.73 -23.52 7.39
CA GLU A 45 13.97 -24.04 8.51
C GLU A 45 13.76 -22.97 9.58
N HIS A 46 14.83 -22.31 10.01
CA HIS A 46 14.74 -21.24 11.01
C HIS A 46 13.95 -20.02 10.48
N LYS A 47 14.12 -19.67 9.22
CA LYS A 47 13.33 -18.61 8.59
C LYS A 47 11.83 -18.93 8.56
N ALA A 48 11.47 -20.20 8.35
CA ALA A 48 10.08 -20.63 8.37
C ALA A 48 9.44 -20.51 9.76
N GLN A 49 10.25 -20.49 10.83
CA GLN A 49 9.77 -20.30 12.20
C GLN A 49 9.55 -18.82 12.57
N VAL A 50 10.23 -17.88 11.94
CA VAL A 50 10.09 -16.43 12.28
C VAL A 50 8.63 -15.94 12.31
N PRO A 51 7.75 -16.29 11.36
CA PRO A 51 6.34 -15.91 11.42
C PRO A 51 5.62 -16.44 12.67
N TYR A 52 6.00 -17.61 13.16
CA TYR A 52 5.40 -18.23 14.36
C TYR A 52 5.95 -17.62 15.65
N THR A 53 7.20 -17.17 15.64
CA THR A 53 7.81 -16.45 16.77
C THR A 53 7.14 -15.08 16.95
N ILE A 54 6.91 -14.35 15.86
CA ILE A 54 6.31 -12.99 15.89
C ILE A 54 4.80 -13.08 16.13
N ILE A 55 4.12 -14.05 15.48
CA ILE A 55 2.68 -14.29 15.59
C ILE A 55 2.44 -15.73 16.08
N PRO A 56 2.56 -15.99 17.39
CA PRO A 56 2.42 -17.34 17.91
C PRO A 56 1.00 -17.91 17.76
N GLY A 57 -0.02 -17.05 17.75
CA GLY A 57 -1.41 -17.46 17.58
C GLY A 57 -2.12 -17.82 18.89
N PRO A 58 -3.33 -18.37 18.83
CA PRO A 58 -4.10 -18.73 17.64
C PRO A 58 -4.84 -17.54 16.99
N GLN A 59 -4.87 -16.37 17.64
CA GLN A 59 -5.63 -15.20 17.19
C GLN A 59 -4.78 -14.28 16.29
N ALA A 60 -5.42 -13.74 15.25
CA ALA A 60 -4.87 -12.69 14.42
C ALA A 60 -4.71 -11.38 15.22
N GLN A 61 -3.66 -10.60 14.94
CA GLN A 61 -3.33 -9.38 15.68
C GLN A 61 -3.59 -8.10 14.89
N PHE A 62 -3.43 -8.14 13.55
CA PHE A 62 -3.51 -6.94 12.72
C PHE A 62 -4.18 -7.15 11.35
N ARG A 63 -4.59 -8.40 11.01
CA ARG A 63 -5.31 -8.76 9.79
C ARG A 63 -6.49 -9.67 10.06
N CYS A 64 -7.24 -9.99 9.00
CA CYS A 64 -8.43 -10.83 9.08
C CYS A 64 -8.17 -12.25 9.58
N CYS A 65 -6.98 -12.80 9.37
CA CYS A 65 -6.61 -14.13 9.84
C CYS A 65 -5.11 -14.28 10.05
N ILE A 66 -4.76 -15.23 10.92
CA ILE A 66 -3.38 -15.53 11.30
C ILE A 66 -2.53 -16.05 10.13
N TYR A 67 -3.13 -16.75 9.17
CA TYR A 67 -2.42 -17.28 8.00
C TYR A 67 -1.92 -16.14 7.11
N LYS A 68 -2.77 -15.12 6.88
CA LYS A 68 -2.41 -13.92 6.14
C LYS A 68 -1.33 -13.12 6.85
N GLU A 69 -1.43 -12.98 8.17
CA GLU A 69 -0.40 -12.30 8.98
C GLU A 69 0.95 -12.99 8.87
N ARG A 70 0.99 -14.31 9.01
CA ARG A 70 2.22 -15.09 8.90
C ARG A 70 2.81 -15.04 7.50
N GLU A 71 1.97 -15.00 6.46
CA GLU A 71 2.46 -14.83 5.08
C GLU A 71 3.06 -13.44 4.86
N ILE A 72 2.46 -12.38 5.39
CA ILE A 72 3.02 -11.04 5.37
C ILE A 72 4.40 -11.01 6.06
N ILE A 73 4.54 -11.68 7.20
CA ILE A 73 5.82 -11.79 7.92
C ILE A 73 6.84 -12.55 7.06
N ARG A 74 6.45 -13.67 6.44
CA ARG A 74 7.33 -14.46 5.56
C ARG A 74 7.87 -13.63 4.40
N GLN A 75 7.02 -12.84 3.75
CA GLN A 75 7.43 -11.93 2.67
C GLN A 75 8.35 -10.82 3.19
N ARG A 76 8.16 -10.34 4.41
CA ARG A 76 9.07 -9.37 5.05
C ARG A 76 10.42 -9.97 5.42
N VAL A 77 10.48 -11.24 5.84
CA VAL A 77 11.74 -11.95 6.08
C VAL A 77 12.58 -11.98 4.81
N ARG A 78 11.96 -12.26 3.65
CA ARG A 78 12.66 -12.22 2.36
C ARG A 78 13.21 -10.82 2.03
N LEU A 79 12.44 -9.77 2.30
CA LEU A 79 12.93 -8.38 2.15
C LEU A 79 14.10 -8.08 3.09
N ALA A 80 14.08 -8.60 4.31
CA ALA A 80 15.18 -8.45 5.26
C ALA A 80 16.47 -9.15 4.82
N GLU A 81 16.35 -10.23 4.02
CA GLU A 81 17.47 -10.91 3.36
C GLU A 81 17.93 -10.22 2.05
N GLY A 82 17.32 -9.11 1.63
CA GLY A 82 17.62 -8.47 0.34
C GLY A 82 16.92 -9.09 -0.86
N LYS A 83 16.03 -10.07 -0.66
CA LYS A 83 15.30 -10.79 -1.72
C LYS A 83 13.95 -10.15 -2.04
N CYS A 84 13.36 -10.52 -3.17
CA CYS A 84 11.99 -10.14 -3.49
C CYS A 84 10.98 -10.85 -2.58
N PRO A 85 9.84 -10.22 -2.23
CA PRO A 85 8.84 -10.81 -1.34
C PRO A 85 8.29 -12.14 -1.85
N THR A 86 8.04 -12.22 -3.17
CA THR A 86 7.54 -13.43 -3.84
C THR A 86 8.70 -14.27 -4.37
N SER A 87 8.67 -15.57 -4.13
CA SER A 87 9.67 -16.50 -4.67
C SER A 87 9.59 -16.56 -6.20
N GLY A 88 10.75 -16.69 -6.85
CA GLY A 88 10.83 -16.79 -8.31
C GLY A 88 10.76 -15.46 -9.07
N LYS A 89 10.51 -14.34 -8.41
CA LYS A 89 10.70 -12.99 -8.98
C LYS A 89 12.07 -12.47 -8.59
N ASP A 90 12.78 -11.91 -9.53
CA ASP A 90 13.96 -11.09 -9.28
C ASP A 90 13.71 -9.66 -9.73
N SER A 91 14.23 -8.69 -9.01
CA SER A 91 14.01 -7.28 -9.27
C SER A 91 15.22 -6.48 -8.77
N ARG A 92 15.68 -5.54 -9.56
CA ARG A 92 16.75 -4.61 -9.18
C ARG A 92 16.28 -3.55 -8.20
N ASN A 93 14.96 -3.30 -8.14
CA ASN A 93 14.41 -2.28 -7.26
C ASN A 93 14.57 -2.68 -5.79
N VAL A 94 15.04 -1.72 -4.99
CA VAL A 94 15.06 -1.82 -3.53
C VAL A 94 13.64 -1.76 -2.98
N VAL A 95 12.78 -0.93 -3.57
CA VAL A 95 11.37 -0.81 -3.17
C VAL A 95 10.55 -1.95 -3.77
N GLN A 96 9.87 -2.70 -2.92
CA GLN A 96 9.12 -3.91 -3.28
C GLN A 96 7.72 -3.89 -2.70
N VAL A 97 6.81 -4.67 -3.30
CA VAL A 97 5.42 -4.80 -2.83
C VAL A 97 5.23 -6.18 -2.18
N ILE A 98 4.71 -6.19 -0.97
CA ILE A 98 4.26 -7.37 -0.24
C ILE A 98 2.84 -7.65 -0.69
N GLY A 99 2.66 -8.56 -1.65
CA GLY A 99 1.37 -8.86 -2.26
C GLY A 99 0.30 -9.23 -1.24
N ALA A 100 0.63 -10.09 -0.29
CA ALA A 100 -0.28 -10.52 0.78
C ALA A 100 -0.84 -9.36 1.63
N ALA A 101 -0.15 -8.21 1.68
CA ALA A 101 -0.58 -7.04 2.43
C ALA A 101 -1.33 -6.00 1.57
N CYS A 102 -1.36 -6.15 0.24
CA CYS A 102 -1.83 -5.10 -0.69
C CYS A 102 -3.34 -5.16 -1.02
N GLU A 103 -4.08 -6.14 -0.55
CA GLU A 103 -5.47 -6.41 -0.94
C GLU A 103 -6.52 -5.44 -0.36
N GLU A 104 -6.15 -4.64 0.62
CA GLU A 104 -7.10 -3.87 1.44
C GLU A 104 -7.45 -2.48 0.87
N CYS A 105 -6.73 -2.00 -0.13
CA CYS A 105 -7.01 -0.69 -0.73
C CYS A 105 -8.13 -0.78 -1.77
N PRO A 106 -9.10 0.15 -1.74
CA PRO A 106 -10.07 0.25 -2.81
C PRO A 106 -9.37 0.56 -4.13
N ILE A 107 -9.90 0.02 -5.23
CA ILE A 107 -9.47 0.40 -6.58
C ILE A 107 -9.79 1.89 -6.75
N ALA A 108 -8.83 2.65 -7.27
CA ALA A 108 -9.01 4.09 -7.51
C ALA A 108 -10.21 4.32 -8.41
N SER A 109 -11.14 5.13 -7.98
CA SER A 109 -12.30 5.56 -8.76
C SER A 109 -13.14 6.56 -7.99
N TYR A 110 -14.07 7.21 -8.69
CA TYR A 110 -15.13 7.96 -8.06
C TYR A 110 -16.21 7.01 -7.52
N THR A 111 -16.55 7.17 -6.25
CA THR A 111 -17.60 6.39 -5.59
C THR A 111 -18.64 7.28 -4.94
N VAL A 112 -19.90 6.79 -4.90
CA VAL A 112 -21.00 7.48 -4.23
C VAL A 112 -21.06 7.04 -2.79
N THR A 113 -20.93 8.00 -1.88
CA THR A 113 -21.01 7.80 -0.43
C THR A 113 -22.46 7.85 0.09
N ASP A 114 -22.65 7.51 1.35
CA ASP A 114 -23.97 7.54 2.02
C ASP A 114 -24.55 8.96 2.20
N ASN A 115 -23.76 10.01 1.91
CA ASN A 115 -24.27 11.38 1.84
C ASN A 115 -25.20 11.63 0.64
N CYS A 116 -25.33 10.69 -0.29
CA CYS A 116 -26.21 10.81 -1.44
C CYS A 116 -27.66 10.85 -1.01
N ARG A 117 -28.37 11.93 -1.39
CA ARG A 117 -29.79 12.13 -1.07
C ARG A 117 -30.73 11.78 -2.22
N LYS A 118 -30.24 11.11 -3.28
CA LYS A 118 -31.05 10.78 -4.47
C LYS A 118 -31.86 12.00 -4.95
N CYS A 119 -31.21 13.16 -5.05
CA CYS A 119 -31.85 14.43 -5.32
C CYS A 119 -32.56 14.42 -6.68
N MET A 120 -33.70 15.17 -6.80
CA MET A 120 -34.47 15.25 -8.04
C MET A 120 -33.68 15.91 -9.18
N GLY A 121 -32.78 16.82 -8.87
CA GLY A 121 -31.98 17.54 -9.86
C GLY A 121 -30.94 16.69 -10.59
N LYS A 122 -30.56 15.50 -10.02
CA LYS A 122 -29.64 14.53 -10.64
C LYS A 122 -28.39 15.17 -11.28
N ALA A 123 -27.87 16.22 -10.66
CA ALA A 123 -26.77 17.03 -11.22
C ALA A 123 -25.55 16.18 -11.58
N CYS A 124 -25.21 15.16 -10.77
CA CYS A 124 -24.13 14.23 -11.06
C CYS A 124 -24.38 13.43 -12.35
N GLN A 125 -25.60 12.93 -12.57
CA GLN A 125 -25.97 12.17 -13.76
C GLN A 125 -25.95 13.07 -14.99
N ASN A 126 -26.52 14.28 -14.89
CA ASN A 126 -26.59 15.25 -16.00
C ASN A 126 -25.21 15.78 -16.40
N SER A 127 -24.25 15.84 -15.48
CA SER A 127 -22.87 16.26 -15.75
C SER A 127 -21.99 15.17 -16.35
N CYS A 128 -22.47 13.91 -16.38
CA CYS A 128 -21.68 12.79 -16.87
C CYS A 128 -21.84 12.60 -18.39
N ASN A 129 -20.87 13.04 -19.17
CA ASN A 129 -20.87 12.88 -20.62
C ASN A 129 -20.71 11.43 -21.10
N PHE A 130 -20.34 10.51 -20.19
CA PHE A 130 -20.04 9.11 -20.53
C PHE A 130 -21.19 8.16 -20.14
N GLY A 131 -22.28 8.67 -19.61
CA GLY A 131 -23.41 7.86 -19.16
C GLY A 131 -23.04 6.84 -18.08
N ALA A 132 -21.99 7.11 -17.30
CA ALA A 132 -21.49 6.22 -16.27
C ALA A 132 -22.33 6.25 -14.97
N ILE A 133 -23.29 7.18 -14.84
CA ILE A 133 -24.07 7.36 -13.61
C ILE A 133 -25.52 6.97 -13.83
N SER A 134 -25.98 6.02 -13.02
CA SER A 134 -27.36 5.60 -12.92
C SER A 134 -27.93 5.91 -11.54
N MET A 135 -29.27 6.05 -11.45
CA MET A 135 -29.95 6.20 -10.17
C MET A 135 -30.46 4.85 -9.69
N GLY A 136 -29.92 4.39 -8.57
CA GLY A 136 -30.44 3.21 -7.87
C GLY A 136 -31.62 3.54 -6.96
N ASP A 137 -32.02 2.59 -6.13
CA ASP A 137 -33.20 2.74 -5.26
C ASP A 137 -32.98 3.75 -4.13
N THR A 138 -31.78 3.76 -3.56
CA THR A 138 -31.43 4.63 -2.42
C THR A 138 -30.44 5.73 -2.78
N ARG A 139 -29.54 5.49 -3.71
CA ARG A 139 -28.45 6.40 -4.11
C ARG A 139 -28.07 6.26 -5.58
N ALA A 140 -27.32 7.22 -6.10
CA ALA A 140 -26.70 7.10 -7.41
C ALA A 140 -25.64 5.99 -7.40
N HIS A 141 -25.39 5.40 -8.56
CA HIS A 141 -24.34 4.40 -8.79
C HIS A 141 -23.46 4.84 -9.95
N ILE A 142 -22.15 4.63 -9.81
CA ILE A 142 -21.16 4.92 -10.86
C ILE A 142 -20.65 3.58 -11.39
N ASP A 143 -20.81 3.35 -12.69
CA ASP A 143 -20.26 2.20 -13.39
C ASP A 143 -18.76 2.42 -13.63
N PRO A 144 -17.87 1.65 -13.00
CA PRO A 144 -16.43 1.84 -13.14
C PRO A 144 -15.92 1.59 -14.56
N ASN A 145 -16.60 0.73 -15.35
CA ASN A 145 -16.19 0.43 -16.73
C ASN A 145 -16.45 1.60 -17.69
N LYS A 146 -17.48 2.40 -17.41
CA LYS A 146 -17.82 3.59 -18.21
C LYS A 146 -17.18 4.86 -17.67
N CYS A 147 -16.77 4.87 -16.41
CA CYS A 147 -16.20 6.04 -15.76
C CYS A 147 -14.81 6.37 -16.34
N LYS A 148 -14.63 7.63 -16.77
CA LYS A 148 -13.34 8.16 -17.25
C LYS A 148 -12.63 9.03 -16.21
N GLU A 149 -13.04 8.94 -14.94
CA GLU A 149 -12.43 9.62 -13.79
C GLU A 149 -12.25 11.15 -13.97
N CYS A 150 -13.11 11.79 -14.75
CA CYS A 150 -12.99 13.22 -15.06
C CYS A 150 -13.44 14.19 -13.95
N GLY A 151 -14.04 13.69 -12.86
CA GLY A 151 -14.42 14.47 -11.68
C GLY A 151 -15.66 15.38 -11.82
N LYS A 152 -16.25 15.53 -13.00
CA LYS A 152 -17.38 16.45 -13.22
C LYS A 152 -18.57 16.18 -12.29
N CYS A 153 -18.87 14.90 -12.05
CA CYS A 153 -19.98 14.49 -11.18
C CYS A 153 -19.74 14.87 -9.70
N ALA A 154 -18.50 14.77 -9.24
CA ALA A 154 -18.14 15.17 -7.87
C ALA A 154 -18.31 16.66 -7.67
N ASN A 155 -17.84 17.47 -8.63
CA ASN A 155 -17.98 18.93 -8.61
C ASN A 155 -19.42 19.40 -8.76
N ALA A 156 -20.26 18.66 -9.48
CA ALA A 156 -21.67 18.98 -9.67
C ALA A 156 -22.57 18.58 -8.48
N CYS A 157 -22.08 17.74 -7.57
CA CYS A 157 -22.89 17.24 -6.45
C CYS A 157 -23.01 18.27 -5.32
N PRO A 158 -24.20 18.83 -5.04
CA PRO A 158 -24.38 19.83 -3.99
C PRO A 158 -24.21 19.27 -2.58
N TYR A 159 -24.22 17.94 -2.42
CA TYR A 159 -24.05 17.26 -1.13
C TYR A 159 -22.64 16.72 -0.91
N ASN A 160 -21.70 16.94 -1.84
CA ASN A 160 -20.37 16.34 -1.81
C ASN A 160 -20.40 14.81 -1.57
N ALA A 161 -21.41 14.15 -2.15
CA ALA A 161 -21.67 12.73 -1.95
C ALA A 161 -20.83 11.83 -2.86
N ILE A 162 -19.97 12.38 -3.72
CA ILE A 162 -19.10 11.62 -4.64
C ILE A 162 -17.66 11.88 -4.23
N ALA A 163 -17.01 10.83 -3.73
CA ALA A 163 -15.63 10.87 -3.31
C ALA A 163 -14.70 10.27 -4.39
N HIS A 164 -13.55 10.89 -4.61
CA HIS A 164 -12.45 10.30 -5.39
C HIS A 164 -11.58 9.49 -4.46
N LEU A 165 -11.57 8.18 -4.66
CA LEU A 165 -10.74 7.24 -3.90
C LEU A 165 -9.48 6.96 -4.71
N GLU A 166 -8.36 7.47 -4.26
CA GLU A 166 -7.06 7.22 -4.87
C GLU A 166 -6.17 6.47 -3.88
N ARG A 167 -5.46 5.46 -4.39
CA ARG A 167 -4.53 4.69 -3.54
C ARG A 167 -3.40 5.59 -3.07
N PRO A 168 -3.11 5.64 -1.76
CA PRO A 168 -2.09 6.54 -1.21
C PRO A 168 -0.70 6.33 -1.84
N CYS A 169 -0.33 5.08 -2.17
CA CYS A 169 0.94 4.77 -2.80
C CYS A 169 1.05 5.37 -4.22
N LYS A 170 -0.02 5.30 -5.02
CA LYS A 170 -0.05 5.88 -6.36
C LYS A 170 0.01 7.40 -6.31
N LYS A 171 -0.81 8.00 -5.45
CA LYS A 171 -0.83 9.45 -5.23
C LYS A 171 0.51 10.02 -4.78
N ALA A 172 1.27 9.25 -4.00
CA ALA A 172 2.58 9.65 -3.49
C ALA A 172 3.71 9.46 -4.51
N CYS A 173 3.48 8.73 -5.62
CA CYS A 173 4.52 8.43 -6.58
C CYS A 173 4.76 9.63 -7.52
N PRO A 174 5.93 10.29 -7.48
CA PRO A 174 6.18 11.50 -8.28
C PRO A 174 6.36 11.20 -9.78
N VAL A 175 6.61 9.94 -10.14
CA VAL A 175 6.90 9.49 -11.52
C VAL A 175 5.84 8.53 -12.06
N ASP A 176 4.72 8.37 -11.35
CA ASP A 176 3.61 7.47 -11.72
C ASP A 176 4.07 6.05 -12.11
N ALA A 177 5.02 5.50 -11.32
CA ALA A 177 5.58 4.17 -11.53
C ALA A 177 4.70 3.04 -10.93
N ILE A 178 3.53 3.36 -10.35
CA ILE A 178 2.68 2.39 -9.67
C ILE A 178 1.50 2.03 -10.56
N THR A 179 1.42 0.76 -10.89
CA THR A 179 0.36 0.08 -11.62
C THR A 179 -0.29 -1.01 -10.76
N TYR A 180 -1.22 -1.74 -11.30
CA TYR A 180 -1.94 -2.81 -10.61
C TYR A 180 -2.08 -4.00 -11.54
N ASP A 181 -1.97 -5.19 -10.97
CA ASP A 181 -2.27 -6.45 -11.68
C ASP A 181 -3.79 -6.67 -11.82
N GLU A 182 -4.18 -7.79 -12.42
CA GLU A 182 -5.56 -8.21 -12.62
C GLU A 182 -6.34 -8.42 -11.31
N TYR A 183 -5.65 -8.69 -10.21
CA TYR A 183 -6.23 -8.85 -8.86
C TYR A 183 -6.25 -7.53 -8.08
N GLY A 184 -5.77 -6.45 -8.68
CA GLY A 184 -5.68 -5.15 -8.04
C GLY A 184 -4.51 -5.01 -7.06
N VAL A 185 -3.55 -5.94 -7.05
CA VAL A 185 -2.33 -5.82 -6.26
C VAL A 185 -1.40 -4.79 -6.93
N CYS A 186 -0.76 -3.99 -6.10
CA CYS A 186 0.16 -2.95 -6.57
C CYS A 186 1.39 -3.58 -7.23
N GLU A 187 1.76 -3.07 -8.39
CA GLU A 187 3.02 -3.36 -9.07
C GLU A 187 3.83 -2.08 -9.27
N ILE A 188 5.14 -2.22 -9.24
CA ILE A 188 6.07 -1.10 -9.46
C ILE A 188 6.81 -1.30 -10.78
N ASP A 189 6.61 -0.37 -11.71
CA ASP A 189 7.36 -0.34 -12.96
C ASP A 189 8.83 0.02 -12.68
N GLU A 190 9.71 -0.96 -12.85
CA GLU A 190 11.14 -0.83 -12.56
C GLU A 190 11.84 0.22 -13.42
N ASN A 191 11.35 0.45 -14.64
CA ASN A 191 11.95 1.41 -15.57
C ASN A 191 11.60 2.85 -15.21
N LYS A 192 10.48 3.07 -14.53
CA LYS A 192 10.03 4.39 -14.09
C LYS A 192 10.41 4.70 -12.65
N CYS A 193 10.57 3.67 -11.82
CA CYS A 193 10.77 3.82 -10.38
C CYS A 193 12.13 4.45 -10.05
N ILE A 194 12.13 5.62 -9.44
CA ILE A 194 13.34 6.31 -8.96
C ILE A 194 13.75 5.91 -7.53
N GLN A 195 13.11 4.91 -6.95
CA GLN A 195 13.40 4.33 -5.64
C GLN A 195 13.38 5.33 -4.47
N CYS A 196 12.59 6.40 -4.57
CA CYS A 196 12.50 7.46 -3.56
C CYS A 196 11.83 7.05 -2.24
N GLY A 197 11.13 5.91 -2.20
CA GLY A 197 10.46 5.38 -1.01
C GLY A 197 9.16 6.09 -0.59
N ALA A 198 8.68 7.09 -1.32
CA ALA A 198 7.46 7.82 -0.97
C ALA A 198 6.23 6.91 -0.78
N CYS A 199 6.10 5.88 -1.62
CA CYS A 199 5.04 4.87 -1.53
C CYS A 199 5.14 4.00 -0.27
N ILE A 200 6.33 3.78 0.29
CA ILE A 200 6.54 3.04 1.55
C ILE A 200 5.90 3.80 2.71
N HIS A 201 6.14 5.11 2.76
CA HIS A 201 5.64 5.96 3.83
C HIS A 201 4.15 6.27 3.70
N SER A 202 3.60 6.20 2.48
CA SER A 202 2.20 6.53 2.23
C SER A 202 1.26 5.33 2.37
N CYS A 203 1.78 4.10 2.40
CA CYS A 203 0.96 2.90 2.46
C CYS A 203 0.46 2.64 3.89
N PRO A 204 -0.87 2.78 4.18
CA PRO A 204 -1.40 2.59 5.53
C PRO A 204 -1.39 1.12 5.96
N PHE A 205 -1.25 0.20 5.02
CA PHE A 205 -1.19 -1.24 5.28
C PHE A 205 0.24 -1.77 5.39
N GLY A 206 1.25 -0.92 5.16
CA GLY A 206 2.64 -1.35 5.12
C GLY A 206 2.93 -2.38 4.03
N ALA A 207 2.11 -2.42 2.97
CA ALA A 207 2.28 -3.36 1.86
C ALA A 207 3.51 -3.04 1.00
N VAL A 208 4.01 -1.82 1.02
CA VAL A 208 5.25 -1.46 0.32
C VAL A 208 6.39 -1.46 1.33
N GLY A 209 7.47 -2.13 0.98
CA GLY A 209 8.67 -2.24 1.82
C GLY A 209 9.94 -2.06 1.01
N SER A 210 11.08 -2.01 1.70
CA SER A 210 12.39 -1.98 1.08
C SER A 210 13.15 -3.27 1.37
N LYS A 211 13.92 -3.73 0.40
CA LYS A 211 14.97 -4.71 0.63
C LYS A 211 16.01 -4.11 1.59
N THR A 212 16.65 -4.93 2.38
CA THR A 212 17.78 -4.53 3.21
C THR A 212 19.03 -5.28 2.82
N PHE A 213 20.17 -4.71 3.14
CA PHE A 213 21.49 -5.35 2.97
C PHE A 213 22.09 -5.74 4.35
N MET A 214 21.23 -5.87 5.34
CA MET A 214 21.64 -6.11 6.73
C MET A 214 22.40 -7.43 6.88
N VAL A 215 21.93 -8.49 6.22
CA VAL A 215 22.55 -9.81 6.27
C VAL A 215 23.95 -9.77 5.65
N ASP A 216 24.10 -9.09 4.51
CA ASP A 216 25.40 -8.93 3.85
C ASP A 216 26.40 -8.20 4.76
N VAL A 217 25.96 -7.11 5.40
CA VAL A 217 26.79 -6.35 6.35
C VAL A 217 27.18 -7.20 7.55
N ILE A 218 26.27 -8.00 8.11
CA ILE A 218 26.59 -8.92 9.22
C ILE A 218 27.63 -9.94 8.79
N ASN A 219 27.48 -10.57 7.62
CA ASN A 219 28.43 -11.56 7.12
C ASN A 219 29.81 -10.94 6.90
N MET A 220 29.89 -9.78 6.25
CA MET A 220 31.18 -9.04 6.06
C MET A 220 31.82 -8.66 7.39
N THR A 221 31.05 -8.43 8.45
CA THR A 221 31.59 -8.08 9.78
C THR A 221 32.18 -9.28 10.48
N LYS A 222 31.64 -10.48 10.22
CA LYS A 222 32.12 -11.74 10.80
C LYS A 222 33.35 -12.30 10.12
N GLU A 223 33.58 -11.97 8.85
CA GLU A 223 34.74 -12.43 8.07
C GLU A 223 36.02 -11.64 8.40
N LYS A 224 35.94 -10.61 9.24
CA LYS A 224 37.07 -9.82 9.74
C LYS A 224 37.55 -10.30 11.11
#